data_c53c8be931f562e5acfb4ab857e9c8d9
#
_entry.id   c53c8be931f562e5acfb4ab857e9c8d9
#
_cell.length_a   1.000
_cell.length_b   1.000
_cell.length_c   1.000
_cell.angle_alpha   90.00
_cell.angle_beta   90.00
_cell.angle_gamma   90.00
#
_symmetry.space_group_name_H-M   'P 1'
#
loop_
_entity.id
_entity.type
_entity.pdbx_description
1 polymer ?
#
loop_
_entity_poly.entity_id
_entity_poly.type
_entity_poly.pdbx_seq_one_letter_code
_entity_poly.pdbx_strand_id
1 'polypeptide(L)'
;IYTGKKEILEKAGEMINLDTWNQWHCAILVESSQNFFDTADENLAEDMRKELRRIFFYLNLNARQSLFLFNDVYCDYLLVANQLYTVIKRQYPGSFHLAVSRKFEGCEALPEIMTELEQQMEERFYHPENHVFSNEEEEYSHVDKAVQDSQLMQRISEDISRKDIQQLKVHFQCLTDKYKSSTQFSAMYIKFVFSNVIQALFEETQFSEERRLDKEIDRLYNCSDISQILQVTEENIREYENFLERSMSESRNEVAAVKNYIYQHYGEDLSLEMLAEKVYLSSGYLSFIFKKETGMNLNRFIRVFRMEKAKELLCSTNMKVAQVSEKVGFS
;
A
#
# COMPACT_ATOMS: atom_id res chain seq x y z
N ILE A 1 -20.25 31.55 9.23
CA ILE A 1 -21.25 30.52 8.94
C ILE A 1 -20.58 29.14 9.08
N TYR A 2 -19.43 28.94 8.46
CA TYR A 2 -18.66 27.67 8.43
C TYR A 2 -18.30 27.08 9.81
N THR A 3 -18.18 27.93 10.85
CA THR A 3 -17.73 27.48 12.19
C THR A 3 -18.87 27.09 13.12
N GLY A 4 -20.15 27.21 12.71
CA GLY A 4 -21.34 26.90 13.52
C GLY A 4 -21.47 27.72 14.80
N LYS A 5 -20.63 28.73 15.01
CA LYS A 5 -20.71 29.57 16.22
C LYS A 5 -21.91 30.50 16.11
N LYS A 6 -22.86 30.34 17.04
CA LYS A 6 -24.10 31.08 17.12
C LYS A 6 -23.92 32.60 17.03
N GLU A 7 -22.86 33.14 17.68
CA GLU A 7 -22.51 34.56 17.62
C GLU A 7 -22.14 35.06 16.23
N ILE A 8 -21.55 34.18 15.37
CA ILE A 8 -21.18 34.53 14.01
C ILE A 8 -22.39 34.49 13.10
N LEU A 9 -23.34 33.56 13.34
CA LEU A 9 -24.62 33.48 12.65
C LEU A 9 -25.51 34.69 12.97
N GLU A 10 -25.56 35.14 14.24
CA GLU A 10 -26.27 36.35 14.63
C GLU A 10 -25.71 37.62 13.99
N LYS A 11 -24.35 37.78 13.99
CA LYS A 11 -23.71 38.92 13.31
C LYS A 11 -23.86 38.86 11.78
N ALA A 12 -23.83 37.67 11.19
CA ALA A 12 -24.09 37.51 9.75
C ALA A 12 -25.55 37.85 9.41
N GLY A 13 -26.49 37.55 10.31
CA GLY A 13 -27.90 37.90 10.20
C GLY A 13 -28.22 39.40 10.18
N GLU A 14 -27.37 40.21 10.84
CA GLU A 14 -27.44 41.67 10.78
C GLU A 14 -26.94 42.26 9.44
N MET A 15 -26.08 41.51 8.72
CA MET A 15 -25.48 41.96 7.47
C MET A 15 -26.16 41.40 6.21
N ILE A 16 -26.87 40.27 6.34
CA ILE A 16 -27.49 39.53 5.24
C ILE A 16 -28.95 39.24 5.59
N ASN A 17 -29.85 39.42 4.62
CA ASN A 17 -31.25 39.05 4.83
C ASN A 17 -31.40 37.55 5.02
N LEU A 18 -31.53 37.10 6.29
CA LEU A 18 -31.60 35.67 6.66
C LEU A 18 -32.82 34.96 6.06
N ASP A 19 -33.89 35.69 5.71
CA ASP A 19 -35.07 35.09 5.06
C ASP A 19 -34.75 34.48 3.72
N THR A 20 -33.78 35.00 3.02
CA THR A 20 -33.24 34.41 1.75
C THR A 20 -32.33 33.24 1.99
N TRP A 21 -31.73 33.13 3.18
CA TRP A 21 -30.80 32.04 3.55
C TRP A 21 -31.50 30.82 4.17
N ASN A 22 -32.75 30.99 4.66
CA ASN A 22 -33.52 29.89 5.22
C ASN A 22 -34.23 29.01 4.18
N GLN A 23 -33.94 29.21 2.87
CA GLN A 23 -34.61 28.53 1.77
C GLN A 23 -33.78 27.41 1.13
N TRP A 24 -32.64 27.07 1.71
CA TRP A 24 -31.77 26.06 1.10
C TRP A 24 -32.21 24.66 1.45
N HIS A 25 -32.23 23.77 0.47
CA HIS A 25 -32.70 22.39 0.59
C HIS A 25 -31.66 21.34 0.18
N CYS A 26 -30.60 21.74 -0.52
CA CYS A 26 -29.48 20.85 -0.88
C CYS A 26 -28.22 21.67 -1.10
N ALA A 27 -27.11 21.06 -0.75
CA ALA A 27 -25.76 21.56 -0.99
C ALA A 27 -24.97 20.55 -1.85
N ILE A 28 -24.22 21.09 -2.84
CA ILE A 28 -23.25 20.32 -3.62
C ILE A 28 -21.89 20.93 -3.37
N LEU A 29 -20.99 20.16 -2.75
CA LEU A 29 -19.59 20.52 -2.59
C LEU A 29 -18.84 20.09 -3.84
N VAL A 30 -18.08 20.99 -4.44
CA VAL A 30 -17.21 20.72 -5.57
C VAL A 30 -15.78 20.88 -5.13
N GLU A 31 -14.96 19.86 -5.35
CA GLU A 31 -13.53 19.88 -5.05
C GLU A 31 -12.72 19.64 -6.33
N SER A 32 -11.67 20.44 -6.51
CA SER A 32 -10.70 20.32 -7.58
C SER A 32 -9.38 19.75 -7.06
N SER A 33 -8.73 18.90 -7.85
CA SER A 33 -7.38 18.39 -7.55
C SER A 33 -6.30 19.48 -7.58
N GLN A 34 -6.58 20.63 -8.20
CA GLN A 34 -5.67 21.77 -8.37
C GLN A 34 -6.27 23.04 -7.76
N ASN A 35 -5.45 24.06 -7.61
CA ASN A 35 -5.93 25.40 -7.24
C ASN A 35 -6.73 25.98 -8.43
N PHE A 36 -8.02 25.82 -8.38
CA PHE A 36 -8.94 26.18 -9.47
C PHE A 36 -9.78 27.42 -9.13
N PHE A 37 -10.42 27.42 -7.96
CA PHE A 37 -11.43 28.44 -7.65
C PHE A 37 -10.88 29.84 -7.36
N ASP A 38 -9.59 29.98 -7.04
CA ASP A 38 -8.91 31.28 -6.92
C ASP A 38 -8.56 31.89 -8.29
N THR A 39 -8.43 31.02 -9.30
CA THR A 39 -8.05 31.44 -10.67
C THR A 39 -9.19 31.34 -11.66
N ALA A 40 -10.34 30.78 -11.23
CA ALA A 40 -11.54 30.70 -12.06
C ALA A 40 -12.07 32.10 -12.39
N ASP A 41 -12.59 32.22 -13.61
CA ASP A 41 -13.20 33.46 -14.07
C ASP A 41 -14.33 33.91 -13.11
N GLU A 42 -14.43 35.21 -12.84
CA GLU A 42 -15.51 35.81 -12.04
C GLU A 42 -16.91 35.42 -12.54
N ASN A 43 -17.01 35.00 -13.80
CA ASN A 43 -18.25 34.57 -14.43
C ASN A 43 -18.59 33.10 -14.23
N LEU A 44 -17.76 32.29 -13.54
CA LEU A 44 -17.99 30.85 -13.36
C LEU A 44 -19.43 30.53 -12.91
N ALA A 45 -19.90 31.21 -11.88
CA ALA A 45 -21.24 31.00 -11.33
C ALA A 45 -22.35 31.39 -12.35
N GLU A 46 -22.13 32.44 -13.14
CA GLU A 46 -23.10 32.86 -14.18
C GLU A 46 -23.16 31.87 -15.33
N ASP A 47 -22.02 31.38 -15.78
CA ASP A 47 -21.95 30.39 -16.84
C ASP A 47 -22.57 29.07 -16.41
N MET A 48 -22.34 28.65 -15.16
CA MET A 48 -23.02 27.47 -14.59
C MET A 48 -24.54 27.66 -14.50
N ARG A 49 -25.03 28.88 -14.11
CA ARG A 49 -26.48 29.17 -14.09
C ARG A 49 -27.11 29.10 -15.49
N LYS A 50 -26.42 29.60 -16.51
CA LYS A 50 -26.88 29.55 -17.92
C LYS A 50 -26.95 28.12 -18.43
N GLU A 51 -25.92 27.33 -18.19
CA GLU A 51 -25.82 25.94 -18.66
C GLU A 51 -26.79 25.01 -17.94
N LEU A 52 -26.85 25.09 -16.61
CA LEU A 52 -27.76 24.28 -15.79
C LEU A 52 -29.22 24.75 -15.89
N ARG A 53 -29.45 25.99 -16.32
CA ARG A 53 -30.76 26.67 -16.31
C ARG A 53 -31.43 26.62 -14.94
N ARG A 54 -30.64 26.79 -13.86
CA ARG A 54 -31.08 26.72 -12.47
C ARG A 54 -30.53 27.87 -11.67
N ILE A 55 -31.30 28.26 -10.66
CA ILE A 55 -30.88 29.25 -9.67
C ILE A 55 -30.22 28.54 -8.52
N PHE A 56 -29.02 28.97 -8.14
CA PHE A 56 -28.30 28.50 -6.98
C PHE A 56 -27.47 29.63 -6.39
N PHE A 57 -27.13 29.51 -5.13
CA PHE A 57 -26.16 30.36 -4.48
C PHE A 57 -24.78 29.70 -4.52
N TYR A 58 -23.76 30.49 -4.86
CA TYR A 58 -22.40 30.00 -5.02
C TYR A 58 -21.49 30.61 -3.95
N LEU A 59 -20.72 29.76 -3.25
CA LEU A 59 -19.73 30.16 -2.27
C LEU A 59 -18.39 29.56 -2.65
N ASN A 60 -17.38 30.39 -2.87
CA ASN A 60 -16.01 29.96 -2.93
C ASN A 60 -15.50 29.77 -1.51
N LEU A 61 -15.12 28.54 -1.14
CA LEU A 61 -14.62 28.19 0.21
C LEU A 61 -13.11 28.37 0.31
N ASN A 62 -12.39 27.96 -0.72
CA ASN A 62 -10.93 28.06 -0.84
C ASN A 62 -10.49 27.78 -2.29
N ALA A 63 -9.18 27.81 -2.55
CA ALA A 63 -8.61 27.57 -3.88
C ALA A 63 -9.04 26.27 -4.55
N ARG A 64 -9.46 25.26 -3.78
CA ARG A 64 -9.81 23.93 -4.28
C ARG A 64 -11.26 23.53 -4.08
N GLN A 65 -12.03 24.28 -3.28
CA GLN A 65 -13.38 23.89 -2.90
C GLN A 65 -14.36 25.04 -3.06
N SER A 66 -15.53 24.72 -3.58
CA SER A 66 -16.68 25.62 -3.62
C SER A 66 -17.98 24.89 -3.33
N LEU A 67 -18.97 25.62 -2.85
CA LEU A 67 -20.27 25.14 -2.44
C LEU A 67 -21.36 25.75 -3.30
N PHE A 68 -22.24 24.90 -3.81
CA PHE A 68 -23.44 25.28 -4.55
C PHE A 68 -24.66 24.94 -3.70
N LEU A 69 -25.47 25.95 -3.39
CA LEU A 69 -26.67 25.82 -2.56
C LEU A 69 -27.93 25.98 -3.42
N PHE A 70 -28.83 25.03 -3.34
CA PHE A 70 -30.06 24.98 -4.12
C PHE A 70 -31.30 25.06 -3.23
N ASN A 71 -32.37 25.66 -3.74
CA ASN A 71 -33.63 25.88 -3.02
C ASN A 71 -34.85 25.13 -3.62
N ASP A 72 -34.66 24.26 -4.58
CA ASP A 72 -35.74 23.51 -5.23
C ASP A 72 -36.00 22.17 -4.50
N VAL A 73 -37.12 22.09 -3.79
CA VAL A 73 -37.49 20.90 -2.99
C VAL A 73 -37.75 19.65 -3.84
N TYR A 74 -38.20 19.83 -5.08
CA TYR A 74 -38.64 18.73 -5.96
C TYR A 74 -37.56 18.27 -6.92
N CYS A 75 -36.35 18.77 -6.78
CA CYS A 75 -35.24 18.45 -7.68
C CYS A 75 -34.57 17.12 -7.34
N ASP A 76 -34.17 16.40 -8.39
CA ASP A 76 -33.21 15.32 -8.30
C ASP A 76 -31.79 15.91 -8.32
N TYR A 77 -31.19 16.02 -7.14
CA TYR A 77 -29.91 16.67 -6.97
C TYR A 77 -28.72 15.80 -7.43
N LEU A 78 -28.88 14.48 -7.49
CA LEU A 78 -27.89 13.61 -8.07
C LEU A 78 -27.77 13.84 -9.57
N LEU A 79 -28.90 14.01 -10.25
CA LEU A 79 -28.93 14.39 -11.67
C LEU A 79 -28.29 15.78 -11.89
N VAL A 80 -28.59 16.76 -11.02
CA VAL A 80 -27.99 18.11 -11.12
C VAL A 80 -26.47 18.05 -10.92
N ALA A 81 -25.99 17.28 -9.96
CA ALA A 81 -24.55 17.11 -9.71
C ALA A 81 -23.83 16.51 -10.94
N ASN A 82 -24.42 15.49 -11.56
CA ASN A 82 -23.87 14.89 -12.78
C ASN A 82 -23.86 15.88 -13.96
N GLN A 83 -24.90 16.71 -14.09
CA GLN A 83 -24.92 17.80 -15.07
C GLN A 83 -23.82 18.84 -14.77
N LEU A 84 -23.70 19.26 -13.51
CA LEU A 84 -22.67 20.21 -13.05
C LEU A 84 -21.27 19.66 -13.31
N TYR A 85 -21.00 18.40 -12.98
CA TYR A 85 -19.75 17.73 -13.30
C TYR A 85 -19.44 17.77 -14.79
N THR A 86 -20.42 17.42 -15.63
CA THR A 86 -20.26 17.39 -17.10
C THR A 86 -19.91 18.77 -17.64
N VAL A 87 -20.57 19.82 -17.15
CA VAL A 87 -20.31 21.21 -17.57
C VAL A 87 -18.92 21.66 -17.15
N ILE A 88 -18.55 21.45 -15.87
CA ILE A 88 -17.22 21.81 -15.36
C ILE A 88 -16.13 21.08 -16.14
N LYS A 89 -16.28 19.76 -16.33
CA LYS A 89 -15.30 18.93 -17.04
C LYS A 89 -15.11 19.34 -18.50
N ARG A 90 -16.16 19.81 -19.15
CA ARG A 90 -16.11 20.28 -20.55
C ARG A 90 -15.38 21.61 -20.69
N GLN A 91 -15.58 22.51 -19.73
CA GLN A 91 -15.09 23.89 -19.82
C GLN A 91 -13.69 24.04 -19.19
N TYR A 92 -13.35 23.24 -18.22
CA TYR A 92 -12.13 23.40 -17.44
C TYR A 92 -11.27 22.12 -17.38
N PRO A 93 -9.95 22.26 -17.59
CA PRO A 93 -9.02 21.13 -17.42
C PRO A 93 -8.85 20.82 -15.93
N GLY A 94 -8.77 19.53 -15.58
CA GLY A 94 -8.53 19.09 -14.22
C GLY A 94 -9.40 17.91 -13.81
N SER A 95 -9.21 17.44 -12.60
CA SER A 95 -10.06 16.43 -11.97
C SER A 95 -10.92 17.10 -10.91
N PHE A 96 -12.22 16.83 -10.99
CA PHE A 96 -13.23 17.39 -10.10
C PHE A 96 -14.03 16.25 -9.47
N HIS A 97 -14.36 16.40 -8.20
CA HIS A 97 -15.23 15.51 -7.47
C HIS A 97 -16.34 16.32 -6.80
N LEU A 98 -17.51 15.76 -6.75
CA LEU A 98 -18.70 16.42 -6.22
C LEU A 98 -19.32 15.54 -5.14
N ALA A 99 -19.70 16.14 -4.01
CA ALA A 99 -20.50 15.51 -2.99
C ALA A 99 -21.87 16.20 -2.89
N VAL A 100 -22.94 15.41 -2.80
CA VAL A 100 -24.32 15.87 -2.77
C VAL A 100 -24.89 15.59 -1.40
N SER A 101 -25.36 16.64 -0.70
CA SER A 101 -25.97 16.49 0.62
C SER A 101 -27.32 15.78 0.57
N ARG A 102 -27.73 15.22 1.69
CA ARG A 102 -29.16 14.97 1.93
C ARG A 102 -29.96 16.27 1.84
N LYS A 103 -31.29 16.17 1.70
CA LYS A 103 -32.16 17.34 1.78
C LYS A 103 -32.17 17.87 3.21
N PHE A 104 -32.10 19.20 3.35
CA PHE A 104 -32.13 19.89 4.63
C PHE A 104 -32.93 21.18 4.54
N GLU A 105 -33.27 21.78 5.66
CA GLU A 105 -33.98 23.06 5.73
C GLU A 105 -33.17 24.06 6.55
N GLY A 106 -33.03 25.25 6.01
CA GLY A 106 -32.41 26.38 6.70
C GLY A 106 -30.88 26.35 6.76
N CYS A 107 -30.31 27.47 7.18
CA CYS A 107 -28.86 27.63 7.28
C CYS A 107 -28.27 27.03 8.57
N GLU A 108 -29.10 26.72 9.59
CA GLU A 108 -28.63 26.13 10.85
C GLU A 108 -28.09 24.72 10.66
N ALA A 109 -28.57 23.97 9.65
CA ALA A 109 -28.09 22.65 9.31
C ALA A 109 -26.76 22.64 8.55
N LEU A 110 -26.32 23.78 7.96
CA LEU A 110 -25.13 23.83 7.12
C LEU A 110 -23.84 23.28 7.76
N PRO A 111 -23.53 23.50 9.04
CA PRO A 111 -22.34 22.93 9.66
C PRO A 111 -22.33 21.39 9.66
N GLU A 112 -23.49 20.78 9.95
CA GLU A 112 -23.66 19.33 9.91
C GLU A 112 -23.58 18.82 8.47
N ILE A 113 -24.25 19.47 7.55
CA ILE A 113 -24.22 19.16 6.11
C ILE A 113 -22.79 19.27 5.54
N MET A 114 -22.03 20.26 5.95
CA MET A 114 -20.63 20.37 5.52
C MET A 114 -19.77 19.20 6.00
N THR A 115 -19.96 18.78 7.25
CA THR A 115 -19.28 17.60 7.79
C THR A 115 -19.65 16.34 7.00
N GLU A 116 -20.93 16.17 6.68
CA GLU A 116 -21.42 15.08 5.82
C GLU A 116 -20.79 15.10 4.43
N LEU A 117 -20.76 16.26 3.77
CA LEU A 117 -20.17 16.43 2.44
C LEU A 117 -18.65 16.15 2.43
N GLU A 118 -17.94 16.58 3.46
CA GLU A 118 -16.51 16.30 3.61
C GLU A 118 -16.26 14.80 3.81
N GLN A 119 -17.09 14.10 4.59
CA GLN A 119 -17.02 12.65 4.75
C GLN A 119 -17.29 11.92 3.43
N GLN A 120 -18.30 12.34 2.65
CA GLN A 120 -18.56 11.77 1.33
C GLN A 120 -17.38 11.97 0.36
N MET A 121 -16.70 13.12 0.43
CA MET A 121 -15.50 13.36 -0.37
C MET A 121 -14.35 12.41 -0.05
N GLU A 122 -14.29 11.83 1.16
CA GLU A 122 -13.30 10.82 1.48
C GLU A 122 -13.52 9.50 0.72
N GLU A 123 -14.75 9.22 0.25
CA GLU A 123 -15.07 8.04 -0.55
C GLU A 123 -14.33 7.98 -1.89
N ARG A 124 -13.90 9.11 -2.43
CA ARG A 124 -13.03 9.14 -3.62
C ARG A 124 -11.73 8.35 -3.44
N PHE A 125 -11.28 8.23 -2.21
CA PHE A 125 -10.10 7.43 -1.88
C PHE A 125 -10.31 5.95 -2.18
N TYR A 126 -11.55 5.47 -2.00
CA TYR A 126 -11.93 4.07 -2.25
C TYR A 126 -12.43 3.85 -3.67
N HIS A 127 -13.09 4.86 -4.23
CA HIS A 127 -13.75 4.82 -5.53
C HIS A 127 -13.26 5.95 -6.43
N PRO A 128 -11.99 5.91 -6.88
CA PRO A 128 -11.38 6.98 -7.69
C PRO A 128 -12.04 7.13 -9.07
N GLU A 129 -12.79 6.13 -9.53
CA GLU A 129 -13.59 6.17 -10.77
C GLU A 129 -14.86 6.99 -10.64
N ASN A 130 -15.38 7.17 -9.42
CA ASN A 130 -16.58 7.95 -9.17
C ASN A 130 -16.23 9.44 -9.07
N HIS A 131 -17.10 10.27 -9.63
CA HIS A 131 -16.93 11.72 -9.62
C HIS A 131 -18.02 12.44 -8.82
N VAL A 132 -19.13 11.77 -8.55
CA VAL A 132 -20.24 12.29 -7.75
C VAL A 132 -20.57 11.30 -6.67
N PHE A 133 -20.61 11.77 -5.42
CA PHE A 133 -20.86 11.01 -4.21
C PHE A 133 -22.14 11.52 -3.54
N SER A 134 -22.96 10.63 -3.05
CA SER A 134 -24.20 10.95 -2.30
C SER A 134 -24.51 9.88 -1.29
N ASN A 135 -25.06 10.25 -0.12
CA ASN A 135 -25.57 9.29 0.84
C ASN A 135 -26.92 8.74 0.35
N GLU A 136 -26.91 7.67 -0.44
CA GLU A 136 -28.06 6.78 -0.52
C GLU A 136 -27.81 5.63 0.47
N GLU A 137 -28.41 5.77 1.65
CA GLU A 137 -28.65 4.78 2.69
C GLU A 137 -27.71 3.55 2.73
N GLU A 138 -26.57 3.68 3.42
CA GLU A 138 -25.96 2.53 4.09
C GLU A 138 -25.85 2.84 5.58
N GLU A 139 -26.61 2.10 6.39
CA GLU A 139 -26.48 2.07 7.85
C GLU A 139 -25.08 1.53 8.22
N TYR A 140 -24.19 2.42 8.63
CA TYR A 140 -22.86 2.06 9.11
C TYR A 140 -22.95 1.43 10.51
N SER A 141 -22.83 0.12 10.59
CA SER A 141 -22.61 -0.58 11.84
C SER A 141 -21.15 -0.46 12.29
N HIS A 142 -20.88 0.31 13.31
CA HIS A 142 -19.62 0.33 14.02
C HIS A 142 -19.39 -1.00 14.75
N VAL A 143 -18.58 -1.90 14.19
CA VAL A 143 -18.12 -3.11 14.87
C VAL A 143 -16.61 -3.05 15.06
N ASP A 144 -16.16 -3.41 16.27
CA ASP A 144 -14.75 -3.51 16.70
C ASP A 144 -13.84 -4.28 15.71
N LYS A 145 -13.33 -3.59 14.68
CA LYS A 145 -12.49 -4.18 13.63
C LYS A 145 -10.98 -4.03 13.87
N ALA A 146 -10.58 -3.18 14.81
CA ALA A 146 -9.16 -2.96 15.12
C ALA A 146 -8.43 -4.22 15.65
N VAL A 147 -9.14 -5.13 16.33
CA VAL A 147 -8.56 -6.38 16.85
C VAL A 147 -8.21 -7.36 15.72
N GLN A 148 -8.99 -7.40 14.65
CA GLN A 148 -8.70 -8.27 13.50
C GLN A 148 -7.48 -7.78 12.68
N ASP A 149 -7.21 -6.48 12.66
CA ASP A 149 -6.06 -5.93 11.94
C ASP A 149 -4.75 -6.32 12.59
N SER A 150 -4.67 -6.30 13.91
CA SER A 150 -3.45 -6.70 14.62
C SER A 150 -3.06 -8.15 14.36
N GLN A 151 -4.02 -9.07 14.28
CA GLN A 151 -3.76 -10.48 13.98
C GLN A 151 -3.30 -10.70 12.54
N LEU A 152 -3.92 -10.01 11.57
CA LEU A 152 -3.54 -10.13 10.16
C LEU A 152 -2.16 -9.51 9.91
N MET A 153 -1.89 -8.36 10.50
CA MET A 153 -0.57 -7.72 10.44
C MET A 153 0.51 -8.58 11.09
N GLN A 154 0.20 -9.23 12.22
CA GLN A 154 1.14 -10.17 12.84
C GLN A 154 1.46 -11.36 11.92
N ARG A 155 0.45 -11.94 11.25
CA ARG A 155 0.66 -13.03 10.27
C ARG A 155 1.54 -12.58 9.11
N ILE A 156 1.26 -11.40 8.54
CA ILE A 156 2.09 -10.83 7.46
C ILE A 156 3.54 -10.67 7.93
N SER A 157 3.77 -10.14 9.13
CA SER A 157 5.10 -10.00 9.70
C SER A 157 5.80 -11.36 9.92
N GLU A 158 5.06 -12.38 10.39
CA GLU A 158 5.57 -13.74 10.54
C GLU A 158 5.93 -14.38 9.19
N ASP A 159 5.11 -14.19 8.14
CA ASP A 159 5.38 -14.70 6.78
C ASP A 159 6.64 -14.07 6.20
N ILE A 160 6.81 -12.76 6.39
CA ILE A 160 8.02 -12.04 5.97
C ILE A 160 9.25 -12.62 6.69
N SER A 161 9.20 -12.74 8.03
CA SER A 161 10.31 -13.29 8.82
C SER A 161 10.65 -14.73 8.47
N ARG A 162 9.65 -15.55 8.11
CA ARG A 162 9.82 -16.94 7.65
C ARG A 162 10.20 -17.05 6.17
N LYS A 163 10.18 -15.95 5.44
CA LYS A 163 10.42 -15.89 3.99
C LYS A 163 9.42 -16.73 3.18
N ASP A 164 8.20 -16.83 3.68
CA ASP A 164 7.10 -17.56 3.03
C ASP A 164 6.29 -16.63 2.11
N ILE A 165 6.77 -16.44 0.89
CA ILE A 165 6.15 -15.57 -0.12
C ILE A 165 4.72 -16.02 -0.45
N GLN A 166 4.43 -17.33 -0.42
CA GLN A 166 3.10 -17.83 -0.77
C GLN A 166 2.06 -17.40 0.26
N GLN A 167 2.37 -17.59 1.56
CA GLN A 167 1.49 -17.15 2.64
C GLN A 167 1.40 -15.64 2.73
N LEU A 168 2.51 -14.92 2.53
CA LEU A 168 2.53 -13.46 2.46
C LEU A 168 1.54 -12.93 1.41
N LYS A 169 1.55 -13.47 0.19
CA LYS A 169 0.62 -13.08 -0.87
C LYS A 169 -0.83 -13.36 -0.49
N VAL A 170 -1.12 -14.49 0.16
CA VAL A 170 -2.47 -14.83 0.63
C VAL A 170 -2.94 -13.86 1.70
N HIS A 171 -2.14 -13.58 2.72
CA HIS A 171 -2.53 -12.67 3.80
C HIS A 171 -2.59 -11.21 3.32
N PHE A 172 -1.71 -10.82 2.40
CA PHE A 172 -1.78 -9.50 1.74
C PHE A 172 -3.07 -9.35 0.93
N GLN A 173 -3.50 -10.39 0.20
CA GLN A 173 -4.78 -10.37 -0.50
C GLN A 173 -5.97 -10.23 0.47
N CYS A 174 -5.96 -10.94 1.59
CA CYS A 174 -6.97 -10.77 2.64
C CYS A 174 -7.02 -9.32 3.18
N LEU A 175 -5.85 -8.70 3.36
CA LEU A 175 -5.74 -7.30 3.78
C LEU A 175 -6.31 -6.36 2.72
N THR A 176 -5.99 -6.60 1.46
CA THR A 176 -6.48 -5.86 0.30
C THR A 176 -8.01 -5.92 0.20
N ASP A 177 -8.57 -7.14 0.24
CA ASP A 177 -10.01 -7.36 0.12
C ASP A 177 -10.78 -6.69 1.26
N LYS A 178 -10.22 -6.74 2.48
CA LYS A 178 -10.80 -6.07 3.63
C LYS A 178 -10.93 -4.57 3.43
N TYR A 179 -9.86 -3.90 2.99
CA TYR A 179 -9.87 -2.45 2.84
C TYR A 179 -10.55 -1.97 1.56
N LYS A 180 -10.64 -2.80 0.52
CA LYS A 180 -11.46 -2.49 -0.67
C LYS A 180 -12.96 -2.61 -0.40
N SER A 181 -13.37 -3.52 0.47
CA SER A 181 -14.79 -3.78 0.77
C SER A 181 -15.38 -2.89 1.86
N SER A 182 -14.61 -2.01 2.48
CA SER A 182 -15.06 -1.21 3.62
C SER A 182 -14.53 0.21 3.55
N THR A 183 -15.43 1.18 3.42
CA THR A 183 -15.13 2.62 3.39
C THR A 183 -15.02 3.25 4.80
N GLN A 184 -15.02 2.43 5.87
CA GLN A 184 -15.06 2.90 7.26
C GLN A 184 -13.72 3.38 7.83
N PHE A 185 -12.62 3.17 7.11
CA PHE A 185 -11.28 3.54 7.57
C PHE A 185 -10.86 4.86 6.95
N SER A 186 -10.21 5.73 7.71
CA SER A 186 -9.63 6.93 7.12
C SER A 186 -8.47 6.57 6.19
N ALA A 187 -8.28 7.36 5.13
CA ALA A 187 -7.14 7.19 4.21
C ALA A 187 -5.80 7.17 4.96
N MET A 188 -5.66 7.99 6.03
CA MET A 188 -4.46 8.05 6.85
C MET A 188 -4.20 6.73 7.59
N TYR A 189 -5.25 6.10 8.14
CA TYR A 189 -5.13 4.82 8.82
C TYR A 189 -4.68 3.71 7.86
N ILE A 190 -5.26 3.67 6.64
CA ILE A 190 -4.85 2.71 5.62
C ILE A 190 -3.39 2.92 5.23
N LYS A 191 -2.98 4.17 4.98
CA LYS A 191 -1.57 4.49 4.71
C LYS A 191 -0.64 4.01 5.83
N PHE A 192 -1.04 4.19 7.08
CA PHE A 192 -0.29 3.70 8.25
C PHE A 192 -0.17 2.17 8.25
N VAL A 193 -1.26 1.43 8.01
CA VAL A 193 -1.23 -0.04 7.96
C VAL A 193 -0.29 -0.55 6.86
N PHE A 194 -0.41 -0.03 5.65
CA PHE A 194 0.44 -0.46 4.53
C PHE A 194 1.90 0.01 4.66
N SER A 195 2.16 1.14 5.33
CA SER A 195 3.53 1.55 5.66
C SER A 195 4.24 0.55 6.58
N ASN A 196 3.51 -0.05 7.53
CA ASN A 196 4.07 -1.09 8.40
C ASN A 196 4.42 -2.36 7.63
N VAL A 197 3.64 -2.71 6.59
CA VAL A 197 4.00 -3.84 5.70
C VAL A 197 5.31 -3.55 4.96
N ILE A 198 5.42 -2.36 4.36
CA ILE A 198 6.64 -1.94 3.65
C ILE A 198 7.84 -1.95 4.60
N GLN A 199 7.70 -1.38 5.81
CA GLN A 199 8.77 -1.36 6.80
C GLN A 199 9.24 -2.78 7.15
N ALA A 200 8.33 -3.72 7.41
CA ALA A 200 8.68 -5.10 7.71
C ALA A 200 9.46 -5.79 6.58
N LEU A 201 9.13 -5.51 5.31
CA LEU A 201 9.87 -6.01 4.14
C LEU A 201 11.31 -5.46 4.12
N PHE A 202 11.49 -4.17 4.43
CA PHE A 202 12.81 -3.54 4.44
C PHE A 202 13.69 -4.03 5.60
N GLU A 203 13.13 -4.32 6.77
CA GLU A 203 13.85 -4.86 7.91
C GLU A 203 14.49 -6.23 7.60
N GLU A 204 13.79 -7.10 6.85
CA GLU A 204 14.30 -8.42 6.47
C GLU A 204 15.28 -8.41 5.29
N THR A 205 15.25 -7.41 4.46
CA THR A 205 16.16 -7.33 3.29
C THR A 205 17.53 -6.79 3.63
N GLN A 206 17.75 -6.24 4.84
CA GLN A 206 18.99 -5.54 5.22
C GLN A 206 19.44 -4.51 4.15
N PHE A 207 18.50 -3.96 3.41
CA PHE A 207 18.80 -2.85 2.52
C PHE A 207 19.27 -1.68 3.37
N SER A 208 20.58 -1.52 3.46
CA SER A 208 21.29 -0.53 4.27
C SER A 208 21.11 0.92 3.79
N GLU A 209 20.10 1.18 2.98
CA GLU A 209 19.78 2.52 2.52
C GLU A 209 18.49 3.01 3.17
N GLU A 210 18.60 3.59 4.38
CA GLU A 210 17.55 4.36 5.04
C GLU A 210 16.83 5.30 4.08
N ARG A 211 17.56 5.89 3.15
CA ARG A 211 17.01 6.75 2.09
C ARG A 211 16.02 6.07 1.16
N ARG A 212 16.05 4.74 1.04
CA ARG A 212 15.13 4.02 0.16
C ARG A 212 13.80 3.75 0.85
N LEU A 213 13.80 3.37 2.12
CA LEU A 213 12.57 3.22 2.91
C LEU A 213 11.82 4.55 2.97
N ASP A 214 12.51 5.65 3.29
CA ASP A 214 11.91 6.99 3.34
C ASP A 214 11.21 7.34 2.02
N LYS A 215 11.82 7.05 0.88
CA LYS A 215 11.22 7.30 -0.43
C LYS A 215 9.95 6.49 -0.68
N GLU A 216 9.94 5.20 -0.30
CA GLU A 216 8.77 4.35 -0.49
C GLU A 216 7.63 4.75 0.46
N ILE A 217 7.96 5.15 1.69
CA ILE A 217 6.99 5.71 2.63
C ILE A 217 6.43 7.03 2.11
N ASP A 218 7.28 7.96 1.66
CA ASP A 218 6.83 9.21 1.04
C ASP A 218 5.93 8.97 -0.18
N ARG A 219 6.31 8.01 -1.05
CA ARG A 219 5.52 7.61 -2.20
C ARG A 219 4.15 7.10 -1.78
N LEU A 220 4.09 6.24 -0.77
CA LEU A 220 2.84 5.70 -0.24
C LEU A 220 1.95 6.81 0.37
N TYR A 221 2.53 7.73 1.15
CA TYR A 221 1.76 8.83 1.74
C TYR A 221 1.25 9.85 0.71
N ASN A 222 1.92 9.97 -0.45
CA ASN A 222 1.48 10.81 -1.56
C ASN A 222 0.42 10.13 -2.46
N CYS A 223 0.05 8.86 -2.25
CA CYS A 223 -1.03 8.22 -2.98
C CYS A 223 -2.37 8.93 -2.73
N SER A 224 -3.13 9.14 -3.78
CA SER A 224 -4.44 9.80 -3.73
C SER A 224 -5.60 8.84 -3.48
N ASP A 225 -5.40 7.55 -3.77
CA ASP A 225 -6.42 6.51 -3.67
C ASP A 225 -5.83 5.15 -3.23
N ILE A 226 -6.73 4.25 -2.85
CA ILE A 226 -6.38 2.93 -2.35
C ILE A 226 -5.64 2.08 -3.40
N SER A 227 -6.00 2.20 -4.69
CA SER A 227 -5.39 1.41 -5.76
C SER A 227 -3.90 1.71 -5.90
N GLN A 228 -3.52 2.99 -5.77
CA GLN A 228 -2.13 3.41 -5.78
C GLN A 228 -1.36 2.88 -4.57
N ILE A 229 -1.98 2.88 -3.36
CA ILE A 229 -1.36 2.31 -2.15
C ILE A 229 -1.07 0.82 -2.34
N LEU A 230 -2.05 0.08 -2.85
CA LEU A 230 -1.90 -1.34 -3.12
C LEU A 230 -0.81 -1.61 -4.14
N GLN A 231 -0.78 -0.84 -5.23
CA GLN A 231 0.26 -0.95 -6.25
C GLN A 231 1.65 -0.73 -5.67
N VAL A 232 1.86 0.34 -4.89
CA VAL A 232 3.15 0.61 -4.23
C VAL A 232 3.56 -0.55 -3.33
N THR A 233 2.63 -1.10 -2.56
CA THR A 233 2.92 -2.21 -1.64
C THR A 233 3.22 -3.51 -2.40
N GLU A 234 2.45 -3.82 -3.46
CA GLU A 234 2.70 -4.98 -4.33
C GLU A 234 4.06 -4.91 -5.03
N GLU A 235 4.48 -3.72 -5.47
CA GLU A 235 5.80 -3.52 -6.05
C GLU A 235 6.90 -3.84 -5.03
N ASN A 236 6.75 -3.40 -3.77
CA ASN A 236 7.70 -3.72 -2.71
C ASN A 236 7.71 -5.22 -2.35
N ILE A 237 6.55 -5.90 -2.32
CA ILE A 237 6.47 -7.37 -2.13
C ILE A 237 7.19 -8.10 -3.28
N ARG A 238 7.03 -7.64 -4.52
CA ARG A 238 7.70 -8.23 -5.68
C ARG A 238 9.22 -8.02 -5.63
N GLU A 239 9.69 -6.86 -5.18
CA GLU A 239 11.12 -6.62 -4.96
C GLU A 239 11.70 -7.53 -3.89
N TYR A 240 10.94 -7.75 -2.80
CA TYR A 240 11.30 -8.69 -1.75
C TYR A 240 11.39 -10.14 -2.28
N GLU A 241 10.43 -10.58 -3.09
CA GLU A 241 10.46 -11.88 -3.77
C GLU A 241 11.71 -12.03 -4.64
N ASN A 242 12.02 -11.05 -5.48
CA ASN A 242 13.21 -11.03 -6.32
C ASN A 242 14.51 -11.08 -5.48
N PHE A 243 14.56 -10.39 -4.36
CA PHE A 243 15.68 -10.43 -3.42
C PHE A 243 15.88 -11.85 -2.86
N LEU A 244 14.82 -12.51 -2.44
CA LEU A 244 14.90 -13.90 -1.94
C LEU A 244 15.35 -14.88 -3.02
N GLU A 245 14.84 -14.75 -4.24
CA GLU A 245 15.27 -15.60 -5.38
C GLU A 245 16.75 -15.42 -5.70
N ARG A 246 17.25 -14.19 -5.72
CA ARG A 246 18.68 -13.90 -5.92
C ARG A 246 19.53 -14.51 -4.82
N SER A 247 19.16 -14.27 -3.56
CA SER A 247 19.86 -14.83 -2.40
C SER A 247 19.89 -16.36 -2.41
N MET A 248 18.80 -17.02 -2.84
CA MET A 248 18.75 -18.47 -3.01
C MET A 248 19.63 -18.93 -4.18
N SER A 249 19.64 -18.21 -5.28
CA SER A 249 20.47 -18.52 -6.46
C SER A 249 21.96 -18.37 -6.14
N GLU A 250 22.35 -17.29 -5.48
CA GLU A 250 23.73 -17.08 -5.01
C GLU A 250 24.16 -18.19 -4.08
N SER A 251 23.34 -18.53 -3.06
CA SER A 251 23.63 -19.62 -2.13
C SER A 251 23.80 -20.98 -2.82
N ARG A 252 23.01 -21.28 -3.86
CA ARG A 252 23.17 -22.49 -4.67
C ARG A 252 24.47 -22.52 -5.44
N ASN A 253 24.86 -21.39 -6.04
CA ASN A 253 26.11 -21.26 -6.78
C ASN A 253 27.33 -21.45 -5.85
N GLU A 254 27.30 -20.88 -4.66
CA GLU A 254 28.36 -21.00 -3.66
C GLU A 254 28.48 -22.45 -3.15
N VAL A 255 27.36 -23.11 -2.83
CA VAL A 255 27.33 -24.52 -2.45
C VAL A 255 27.83 -25.41 -3.61
N ALA A 256 27.47 -25.12 -4.85
CA ALA A 256 27.96 -25.84 -6.02
C ALA A 256 29.46 -25.66 -6.20
N ALA A 257 29.99 -24.45 -6.00
CA ALA A 257 31.45 -24.18 -6.06
C ALA A 257 32.18 -24.96 -4.97
N VAL A 258 31.67 -24.99 -3.74
CA VAL A 258 32.25 -25.79 -2.64
C VAL A 258 32.21 -27.29 -2.95
N LYS A 259 31.10 -27.83 -3.46
CA LYS A 259 31.04 -29.25 -3.91
C LYS A 259 32.07 -29.55 -4.98
N ASN A 260 32.20 -28.72 -5.99
CA ASN A 260 33.18 -28.90 -7.07
C ASN A 260 34.61 -28.87 -6.51
N TYR A 261 34.91 -27.98 -5.59
CA TYR A 261 36.21 -27.95 -4.93
C TYR A 261 36.48 -29.25 -4.14
N ILE A 262 35.53 -29.73 -3.38
CA ILE A 262 35.63 -31.00 -2.65
C ILE A 262 35.87 -32.17 -3.62
N TYR A 263 35.17 -32.23 -4.74
CA TYR A 263 35.35 -33.28 -5.75
C TYR A 263 36.75 -33.32 -6.37
N GLN A 264 37.39 -32.17 -6.50
CA GLN A 264 38.74 -32.05 -7.06
C GLN A 264 39.84 -32.29 -6.02
N HIS A 265 39.57 -31.94 -4.75
CA HIS A 265 40.59 -31.91 -3.68
C HIS A 265 40.29 -32.83 -2.50
N TYR A 266 39.42 -33.84 -2.66
CA TYR A 266 38.95 -34.68 -1.56
C TYR A 266 40.06 -35.43 -0.78
N GLY A 267 41.25 -35.64 -1.40
CA GLY A 267 42.40 -36.24 -0.77
C GLY A 267 43.21 -35.29 0.13
N GLU A 268 42.94 -34.02 0.08
CA GLU A 268 43.65 -32.96 0.79
C GLU A 268 42.99 -32.71 2.16
N ASP A 269 43.65 -31.94 3.01
CA ASP A 269 43.02 -31.48 4.26
C ASP A 269 42.01 -30.36 3.96
N LEU A 270 40.73 -30.69 4.16
CA LEU A 270 39.58 -29.80 3.91
C LEU A 270 38.96 -29.36 5.22
N SER A 271 39.16 -28.08 5.57
CA SER A 271 38.47 -27.47 6.72
C SER A 271 37.29 -26.61 6.28
N LEU A 272 36.33 -26.43 7.18
CA LEU A 272 35.17 -25.53 6.93
C LEU A 272 35.63 -24.08 6.68
N GLU A 273 36.65 -23.64 7.43
CA GLU A 273 37.21 -22.30 7.35
C GLU A 273 37.82 -22.06 5.96
N MET A 274 38.65 -23.00 5.49
CA MET A 274 39.30 -22.91 4.19
C MET A 274 38.27 -22.92 3.05
N LEU A 275 37.23 -23.75 3.14
CA LEU A 275 36.20 -23.82 2.11
C LEU A 275 35.30 -22.55 2.12
N ALA A 276 35.05 -21.96 3.29
CA ALA A 276 34.33 -20.71 3.41
C ALA A 276 35.11 -19.53 2.80
N GLU A 277 36.42 -19.48 3.04
CA GLU A 277 37.30 -18.47 2.46
C GLU A 277 37.31 -18.54 0.93
N LYS A 278 37.27 -19.74 0.34
CA LYS A 278 37.22 -19.96 -1.13
C LYS A 278 36.00 -19.35 -1.80
N VAL A 279 34.88 -19.25 -1.11
CA VAL A 279 33.62 -18.68 -1.59
C VAL A 279 33.29 -17.34 -0.95
N TYR A 280 34.26 -16.74 -0.25
CA TYR A 280 34.14 -15.43 0.41
C TYR A 280 33.01 -15.34 1.43
N LEU A 281 32.74 -16.46 2.16
CA LEU A 281 31.72 -16.54 3.16
C LEU A 281 32.31 -16.74 4.57
N SER A 282 31.51 -16.45 5.61
CA SER A 282 31.83 -16.89 6.95
C SER A 282 31.59 -18.41 7.11
N SER A 283 32.37 -19.07 7.96
CA SER A 283 32.23 -20.52 8.25
C SER A 283 30.81 -20.87 8.74
N GLY A 284 30.23 -20.01 9.58
CA GLY A 284 28.87 -20.20 10.08
C GLY A 284 27.82 -20.16 8.97
N TYR A 285 27.92 -19.16 8.09
CA TYR A 285 26.98 -19.02 6.98
C TYR A 285 27.13 -20.15 5.96
N LEU A 286 28.36 -20.51 5.57
CA LEU A 286 28.58 -21.66 4.69
C LEU A 286 28.00 -22.95 5.29
N SER A 287 28.24 -23.22 6.57
CA SER A 287 27.69 -24.41 7.25
C SER A 287 26.16 -24.44 7.17
N PHE A 288 25.49 -23.31 7.36
CA PHE A 288 24.05 -23.17 7.29
C PHE A 288 23.49 -23.44 5.88
N ILE A 289 23.99 -22.72 4.86
CA ILE A 289 23.49 -22.86 3.48
C ILE A 289 23.80 -24.24 2.90
N PHE A 290 24.98 -24.80 3.21
CA PHE A 290 25.37 -26.12 2.75
C PHE A 290 24.45 -27.22 3.30
N LYS A 291 24.14 -27.16 4.61
CA LYS A 291 23.18 -28.09 5.24
C LYS A 291 21.78 -27.92 4.68
N LYS A 292 21.33 -26.68 4.45
CA LYS A 292 20.02 -26.37 3.87
C LYS A 292 19.88 -26.94 2.45
N GLU A 293 20.89 -26.80 1.63
CA GLU A 293 20.86 -27.21 0.20
C GLU A 293 21.13 -28.73 0.01
N THR A 294 21.96 -29.33 0.86
CA THR A 294 22.38 -30.75 0.70
C THR A 294 21.69 -31.72 1.66
N GLY A 295 20.99 -31.22 2.65
CA GLY A 295 20.40 -32.03 3.73
C GLY A 295 21.41 -32.56 4.75
N MET A 296 22.72 -32.31 4.58
CA MET A 296 23.76 -32.82 5.49
C MET A 296 24.83 -31.76 5.78
N ASN A 297 25.51 -31.88 6.92
CA ASN A 297 26.62 -30.97 7.22
C ASN A 297 27.85 -31.28 6.33
N LEU A 298 28.70 -30.27 6.16
CA LEU A 298 29.85 -30.29 5.26
C LEU A 298 30.82 -31.43 5.55
N ASN A 299 31.18 -31.61 6.82
CA ASN A 299 32.12 -32.70 7.22
C ASN A 299 31.55 -34.10 6.92
N ARG A 300 30.26 -34.29 7.10
CA ARG A 300 29.59 -35.55 6.73
C ARG A 300 29.61 -35.75 5.22
N PHE A 301 29.37 -34.70 4.46
CA PHE A 301 29.41 -34.76 3.00
C PHE A 301 30.80 -35.15 2.47
N ILE A 302 31.87 -34.50 2.97
CA ILE A 302 33.27 -34.85 2.64
C ILE A 302 33.55 -36.32 2.98
N ARG A 303 33.17 -36.75 4.19
CA ARG A 303 33.40 -38.15 4.63
C ARG A 303 32.67 -39.15 3.72
N VAL A 304 31.42 -38.91 3.37
CA VAL A 304 30.65 -39.82 2.50
C VAL A 304 31.31 -39.90 1.14
N PHE A 305 31.69 -38.75 0.56
CA PHE A 305 32.34 -38.71 -0.74
C PHE A 305 33.68 -39.44 -0.74
N ARG A 306 34.54 -39.23 0.26
CA ARG A 306 35.79 -39.97 0.45
C ARG A 306 35.59 -41.50 0.52
N MET A 307 34.55 -41.93 1.23
CA MET A 307 34.20 -43.38 1.35
C MET A 307 33.76 -43.95 0.01
N GLU A 308 33.00 -43.21 -0.79
CA GLU A 308 32.64 -43.63 -2.15
C GLU A 308 33.87 -43.76 -3.06
N LYS A 309 34.77 -42.79 -3.01
CA LYS A 309 36.01 -42.84 -3.76
C LYS A 309 36.93 -43.97 -3.27
N ALA A 310 36.98 -44.25 -1.97
CA ALA A 310 37.72 -45.39 -1.45
C ALA A 310 37.18 -46.73 -1.99
N LYS A 311 35.86 -46.91 -2.04
CA LYS A 311 35.23 -48.11 -2.61
C LYS A 311 35.58 -48.25 -4.11
N GLU A 312 35.47 -47.16 -4.88
CA GLU A 312 35.87 -47.17 -6.30
C GLU A 312 37.32 -47.61 -6.51
N LEU A 313 38.26 -47.07 -5.70
CA LEU A 313 39.69 -47.41 -5.82
C LEU A 313 39.97 -48.85 -5.40
N LEU A 314 39.33 -49.38 -4.35
CA LEU A 314 39.46 -50.75 -3.94
C LEU A 314 38.93 -51.77 -4.97
N CYS A 315 37.86 -51.39 -5.69
CA CYS A 315 37.29 -52.26 -6.71
C CYS A 315 38.03 -52.17 -8.06
N SER A 316 38.66 -51.04 -8.35
CA SER A 316 39.26 -50.78 -9.68
C SER A 316 40.78 -50.89 -9.71
N THR A 317 41.44 -51.04 -8.54
CA THR A 317 42.93 -51.10 -8.45
C THR A 317 43.38 -52.17 -7.49
N ASN A 318 44.68 -52.54 -7.55
CA ASN A 318 45.34 -53.47 -6.62
C ASN A 318 46.01 -52.73 -5.45
N MET A 319 45.55 -51.53 -5.08
CA MET A 319 46.10 -50.77 -3.97
C MET A 319 45.75 -51.41 -2.61
N LYS A 320 46.74 -51.37 -1.69
CA LYS A 320 46.46 -51.79 -0.30
C LYS A 320 45.53 -50.81 0.38
N VAL A 321 44.74 -51.28 1.33
CA VAL A 321 43.76 -50.46 2.10
C VAL A 321 44.44 -49.20 2.66
N ALA A 322 45.64 -49.32 3.24
CA ALA A 322 46.40 -48.18 3.78
C ALA A 322 46.70 -47.11 2.73
N GLN A 323 47.10 -47.54 1.53
CA GLN A 323 47.37 -46.61 0.41
C GLN A 323 46.09 -45.93 -0.09
N VAL A 324 44.97 -46.66 -0.10
CA VAL A 324 43.67 -46.06 -0.47
C VAL A 324 43.25 -45.06 0.59
N SER A 325 43.39 -45.38 1.89
CA SER A 325 43.08 -44.48 3.01
C SER A 325 43.83 -43.14 2.87
N GLU A 326 45.12 -43.20 2.69
CA GLU A 326 45.98 -42.02 2.49
C GLU A 326 45.54 -41.22 1.25
N LYS A 327 45.30 -41.90 0.14
CA LYS A 327 44.94 -41.27 -1.14
C LYS A 327 43.59 -40.54 -1.09
N VAL A 328 42.65 -41.03 -0.30
CA VAL A 328 41.32 -40.38 -0.14
C VAL A 328 41.27 -39.41 1.03
N GLY A 329 42.40 -39.19 1.71
CA GLY A 329 42.48 -38.17 2.78
C GLY A 329 42.03 -38.66 4.17
N PHE A 330 41.99 -39.96 4.45
CA PHE A 330 41.86 -40.51 5.80
C PHE A 330 43.27 -40.80 6.32
N SER A 331 43.73 -39.97 7.25
CA SER A 331 44.94 -40.18 8.03
C SER A 331 44.68 -41.13 9.22
#